data_861794aa99916647f334be4f1439fb04
#
_entry.id   861794aa99916647f334be4f1439fb04
#
_cell.length_a   1.000
_cell.length_b   1.000
_cell.length_c   1.000
_cell.angle_alpha   90.00
_cell.angle_beta   90.00
_cell.angle_gamma   90.00
#
_symmetry.space_group_name_H-M   'P 1'
#
loop_
_entity.id
_entity.type
_entity.pdbx_description
1 polymer ?
#
loop_
_entity_poly.entity_id
_entity_poly.type
_entity_poly.pdbx_seq_one_letter_code
_entity_poly.pdbx_strand_id
1 'polypeptide(L)'
;MLKAPVGLLGGTFDPIHIGHLRPAIEARDALGLAEMRLIPNHIPPHRANPFCSSEQRLAMVKLAAAENHHFVVDERELRRDKPSYTIDTLIELRHELPDTPLCFLMGMDSLLSLPSWHRWQELLDHAHLVVSVRPGWQPDYPAEVAQLLARQHTTDANALHLRLSGHIWLADNQPIELSATRLRALLDGGQDTRYLLPESVAHYIDQQGLYRANHR
;
A
#
# COMPACT_ATOMS: atom_id res chain seq x y z
N MET A 1 19.25 10.83 -17.23
CA MET A 1 18.46 11.68 -16.31
C MET A 1 17.37 10.79 -15.72
N LEU A 2 17.19 10.80 -14.41
CA LEU A 2 16.13 9.98 -13.79
C LEU A 2 14.75 10.47 -14.23
N LYS A 3 13.83 9.53 -14.34
CA LYS A 3 12.40 9.80 -14.58
C LYS A 3 11.72 10.29 -13.29
N ALA A 4 10.51 10.81 -13.40
CA ALA A 4 9.72 11.16 -12.24
C ALA A 4 9.43 9.90 -11.38
N PRO A 5 9.45 10.00 -10.04
CA PRO A 5 9.24 8.87 -9.17
C PRO A 5 7.86 8.22 -9.33
N VAL A 6 7.78 6.93 -9.05
CA VAL A 6 6.56 6.12 -9.06
C VAL A 6 6.27 5.62 -7.66
N GLY A 7 5.03 5.83 -7.21
CA GLY A 7 4.53 5.30 -5.95
C GLY A 7 4.05 3.86 -6.09
N LEU A 8 4.29 3.07 -5.05
CA LEU A 8 3.91 1.66 -4.96
C LEU A 8 3.12 1.44 -3.69
N LEU A 9 1.89 0.96 -3.79
CA LEU A 9 1.06 0.60 -2.64
C LEU A 9 0.65 -0.86 -2.75
N GLY A 10 1.32 -1.71 -1.98
CA GLY A 10 0.99 -3.12 -1.85
C GLY A 10 -0.07 -3.36 -0.79
N GLY A 11 -0.91 -4.35 -0.97
CA GLY A 11 -1.90 -4.71 0.03
C GLY A 11 -2.77 -5.90 -0.32
N THR A 12 -3.42 -6.44 0.70
CA THR A 12 -4.42 -7.51 0.50
C THR A 12 -5.67 -6.95 -0.18
N PHE A 13 -6.05 -5.70 0.14
CA PHE A 13 -7.23 -5.02 -0.39
C PHE A 13 -8.51 -5.87 -0.30
N ASP A 14 -8.87 -6.21 0.91
CA ASP A 14 -9.99 -7.12 1.20
C ASP A 14 -11.06 -6.48 2.14
N PRO A 15 -11.78 -5.43 1.68
CA PRO A 15 -11.69 -4.71 0.41
C PRO A 15 -10.67 -3.55 0.43
N ILE A 16 -10.38 -2.98 -0.77
CA ILE A 16 -9.76 -1.66 -0.90
C ILE A 16 -10.74 -0.59 -0.39
N HIS A 17 -10.22 0.43 0.29
CA HIS A 17 -11.05 1.46 0.93
C HIS A 17 -10.33 2.81 1.02
N ILE A 18 -11.05 3.86 1.43
CA ILE A 18 -10.50 5.22 1.49
C ILE A 18 -9.26 5.35 2.40
N GLY A 19 -9.13 4.51 3.43
CA GLY A 19 -7.94 4.44 4.28
C GLY A 19 -6.67 3.97 3.55
N HIS A 20 -6.81 3.32 2.38
CA HIS A 20 -5.70 3.03 1.46
C HIS A 20 -5.50 4.15 0.45
N LEU A 21 -6.60 4.61 -0.15
CA LEU A 21 -6.58 5.49 -1.31
C LEU A 21 -6.20 6.92 -0.96
N ARG A 22 -6.74 7.47 0.13
CA ARG A 22 -6.49 8.88 0.49
C ARG A 22 -5.03 9.15 0.86
N PRO A 23 -4.38 8.36 1.73
CA PRO A 23 -2.95 8.52 2.00
C PRO A 23 -2.07 8.35 0.76
N ALA A 24 -2.47 7.48 -0.19
CA ALA A 24 -1.75 7.29 -1.45
C ALA A 24 -1.82 8.55 -2.34
N ILE A 25 -2.98 9.20 -2.42
CA ILE A 25 -3.16 10.48 -3.15
C ILE A 25 -2.31 11.57 -2.49
N GLU A 26 -2.37 11.70 -1.17
CA GLU A 26 -1.60 12.72 -0.43
C GLU A 26 -0.09 12.54 -0.62
N ALA A 27 0.41 11.32 -0.51
CA ALA A 27 1.82 11.03 -0.76
C ALA A 27 2.22 11.35 -2.20
N ARG A 28 1.38 10.99 -3.18
CA ARG A 28 1.61 11.34 -4.58
C ARG A 28 1.75 12.85 -4.77
N ASP A 29 0.81 13.62 -4.23
CA ASP A 29 0.79 15.08 -4.38
C ASP A 29 1.98 15.74 -3.65
N ALA A 30 2.27 15.30 -2.44
CA ALA A 30 3.38 15.84 -1.64
C ALA A 30 4.76 15.55 -2.26
N LEU A 31 4.91 14.38 -2.89
CA LEU A 31 6.18 13.93 -3.46
C LEU A 31 6.29 14.13 -4.97
N GLY A 32 5.24 14.63 -5.65
CA GLY A 32 5.24 14.80 -7.11
C GLY A 32 5.42 13.48 -7.87
N LEU A 33 4.79 12.39 -7.39
CA LEU A 33 4.89 11.09 -8.04
C LEU A 33 4.11 11.09 -9.37
N ALA A 34 4.68 10.50 -10.40
CA ALA A 34 4.06 10.45 -11.73
C ALA A 34 2.79 9.60 -11.75
N GLU A 35 2.83 8.47 -11.05
CA GLU A 35 1.71 7.54 -10.91
C GLU A 35 1.79 6.82 -9.54
N MET A 36 0.68 6.19 -9.16
CA MET A 36 0.58 5.32 -8.00
C MET A 36 0.15 3.93 -8.44
N ARG A 37 1.02 2.94 -8.29
CA ARG A 37 0.70 1.53 -8.60
C ARG A 37 0.06 0.87 -7.40
N LEU A 38 -1.15 0.36 -7.58
CA LEU A 38 -1.87 -0.48 -6.62
C LEU A 38 -1.53 -1.94 -6.92
N ILE A 39 -0.89 -2.61 -5.96
CA ILE A 39 -0.35 -3.96 -6.13
C ILE A 39 -1.10 -4.93 -5.21
N PRO A 40 -2.21 -5.54 -5.66
CA PRO A 40 -2.91 -6.54 -4.86
C PRO A 40 -2.06 -7.80 -4.72
N ASN A 41 -1.89 -8.29 -3.49
CA ASN A 41 -1.16 -9.52 -3.25
C ASN A 41 -2.00 -10.77 -3.57
N HIS A 42 -1.33 -11.87 -3.92
CA HIS A 42 -1.96 -13.17 -4.11
C HIS A 42 -2.08 -13.91 -2.78
N ILE A 43 -0.94 -14.30 -2.21
CA ILE A 43 -0.84 -15.04 -0.94
C ILE A 43 -0.13 -14.14 0.07
N PRO A 44 -0.87 -13.55 1.04
CA PRO A 44 -0.25 -12.71 2.07
C PRO A 44 0.68 -13.56 2.96
N PRO A 45 1.97 -13.19 3.10
CA PRO A 45 2.93 -14.03 3.84
C PRO A 45 2.70 -14.06 5.36
N HIS A 46 1.99 -13.07 5.91
CA HIS A 46 1.84 -12.86 7.36
C HIS A 46 0.37 -12.78 7.83
N ARG A 47 -0.59 -13.14 6.99
CA ARG A 47 -2.02 -13.02 7.33
C ARG A 47 -2.77 -14.32 7.02
N ALA A 48 -3.89 -14.52 7.73
CA ALA A 48 -4.86 -15.55 7.36
C ALA A 48 -5.36 -15.35 5.92
N ASN A 49 -5.91 -16.41 5.33
CA ASN A 49 -6.48 -16.33 4.00
C ASN A 49 -7.47 -15.17 3.89
N PRO A 50 -7.43 -14.40 2.80
CA PRO A 50 -8.40 -13.34 2.53
C PRO A 50 -9.84 -13.88 2.51
N PHE A 51 -10.81 -13.01 2.82
CA PHE A 51 -12.23 -13.38 2.73
C PHE A 51 -12.69 -13.52 1.28
N CYS A 52 -12.15 -12.68 0.40
CA CYS A 52 -12.44 -12.70 -1.03
C CYS A 52 -11.31 -13.37 -1.82
N SER A 53 -11.65 -13.97 -2.94
CA SER A 53 -10.68 -14.51 -3.89
C SER A 53 -9.78 -13.41 -4.45
N SER A 54 -8.64 -13.80 -5.01
CA SER A 54 -7.72 -12.86 -5.67
C SER A 54 -8.39 -12.12 -6.82
N GLU A 55 -9.27 -12.78 -7.57
CA GLU A 55 -10.02 -12.20 -8.68
C GLU A 55 -11.03 -11.15 -8.20
N GLN A 56 -11.74 -11.43 -7.11
CA GLN A 56 -12.69 -10.49 -6.50
C GLN A 56 -11.97 -9.26 -5.95
N ARG A 57 -10.83 -9.45 -5.27
CA ARG A 57 -10.01 -8.35 -4.75
C ARG A 57 -9.43 -7.51 -5.89
N LEU A 58 -8.94 -8.15 -6.95
CA LEU A 58 -8.48 -7.47 -8.15
C LEU A 58 -9.59 -6.65 -8.81
N ALA A 59 -10.80 -7.20 -8.93
CA ALA A 59 -11.94 -6.47 -9.49
C ALA A 59 -12.22 -5.18 -8.69
N MET A 60 -12.24 -5.26 -7.36
CA MET A 60 -12.42 -4.09 -6.50
C MET A 60 -11.29 -3.05 -6.66
N VAL A 61 -10.03 -3.49 -6.77
CA VAL A 61 -8.90 -2.60 -6.99
C VAL A 61 -8.99 -1.90 -8.35
N LYS A 62 -9.39 -2.62 -9.41
CA LYS A 62 -9.60 -2.04 -10.76
C LYS A 62 -10.71 -0.99 -10.77
N LEU A 63 -11.81 -1.26 -10.07
CA LEU A 63 -12.91 -0.29 -9.93
C LEU A 63 -12.44 0.98 -9.22
N ALA A 64 -11.75 0.86 -8.10
CA ALA A 64 -11.20 2.00 -7.38
C ALA A 64 -10.18 2.78 -8.21
N ALA A 65 -9.30 2.10 -8.94
CA ALA A 65 -8.29 2.74 -9.80
C ALA A 65 -8.92 3.51 -10.96
N ALA A 66 -10.02 3.02 -11.51
CA ALA A 66 -10.71 3.66 -12.63
C ALA A 66 -11.26 5.06 -12.29
N GLU A 67 -11.48 5.37 -11.00
CA GLU A 67 -11.93 6.68 -10.54
C GLU A 67 -10.81 7.75 -10.49
N ASN A 68 -9.54 7.34 -10.65
CA ASN A 68 -8.41 8.27 -10.59
C ASN A 68 -7.34 7.89 -11.62
N HIS A 69 -7.14 8.73 -12.63
CA HIS A 69 -6.21 8.49 -13.74
C HIS A 69 -4.73 8.37 -13.33
N HIS A 70 -4.38 8.70 -12.09
CA HIS A 70 -3.02 8.50 -11.55
C HIS A 70 -2.83 7.13 -10.91
N PHE A 71 -3.90 6.36 -10.72
CA PHE A 71 -3.81 5.00 -10.23
C PHE A 71 -3.62 4.00 -11.38
N VAL A 72 -2.65 3.14 -11.22
CA VAL A 72 -2.35 2.04 -12.14
C VAL A 72 -2.45 0.73 -11.36
N VAL A 73 -3.15 -0.26 -11.88
CA VAL A 73 -3.22 -1.58 -11.24
C VAL A 73 -2.08 -2.45 -11.73
N ASP A 74 -1.27 -2.97 -10.82
CA ASP A 74 -0.15 -3.86 -11.11
C ASP A 74 -0.48 -5.26 -10.57
N GLU A 75 -0.72 -6.19 -11.48
CA GLU A 75 -1.20 -7.56 -11.18
C GLU A 75 -0.05 -8.57 -10.97
N ARG A 76 1.21 -8.13 -10.92
CA ARG A 76 2.38 -9.03 -10.92
C ARG A 76 2.35 -10.07 -9.80
N GLU A 77 1.93 -9.69 -8.58
CA GLU A 77 1.88 -10.61 -7.45
C GLU A 77 0.81 -11.69 -7.63
N LEU A 78 -0.29 -11.38 -8.32
CA LEU A 78 -1.35 -12.35 -8.61
C LEU A 78 -0.94 -13.44 -9.60
N ARG A 79 0.15 -13.24 -10.33
CA ARG A 79 0.70 -14.21 -11.30
C ARG A 79 1.70 -15.17 -10.67
N ARG A 80 2.00 -15.02 -9.37
CA ARG A 80 2.97 -15.85 -8.65
C ARG A 80 2.27 -16.97 -7.88
N ASP A 81 2.84 -18.17 -7.94
CA ASP A 81 2.36 -19.34 -7.16
C ASP A 81 3.04 -19.45 -5.79
N LYS A 82 3.65 -18.36 -5.30
CA LYS A 82 4.39 -18.28 -4.04
C LYS A 82 3.93 -17.08 -3.21
N PRO A 83 4.28 -17.02 -1.91
CA PRO A 83 3.97 -15.85 -1.07
C PRO A 83 4.45 -14.54 -1.69
N SER A 84 3.64 -13.50 -1.56
CA SER A 84 3.90 -12.16 -2.11
C SER A 84 4.85 -11.39 -1.20
N TYR A 85 6.15 -11.63 -1.33
CA TYR A 85 7.16 -10.86 -0.58
C TYR A 85 7.43 -9.52 -1.30
N THR A 86 7.42 -8.44 -0.53
CA THR A 86 7.68 -7.07 -1.03
C THR A 86 9.02 -6.97 -1.77
N ILE A 87 10.06 -7.59 -1.24
CA ILE A 87 11.40 -7.55 -1.87
C ILE A 87 11.40 -8.12 -3.29
N ASP A 88 10.70 -9.24 -3.52
CA ASP A 88 10.62 -9.84 -4.87
C ASP A 88 9.92 -8.89 -5.85
N THR A 89 8.88 -8.20 -5.39
CA THR A 89 8.15 -7.21 -6.18
C THR A 89 9.03 -5.99 -6.52
N LEU A 90 9.80 -5.49 -5.55
CA LEU A 90 10.70 -4.37 -5.76
C LEU A 90 11.85 -4.72 -6.72
N ILE A 91 12.40 -5.93 -6.64
CA ILE A 91 13.43 -6.42 -7.57
C ILE A 91 12.89 -6.45 -9.00
N GLU A 92 11.71 -7.03 -9.23
CA GLU A 92 11.07 -7.07 -10.56
C GLU A 92 10.81 -5.66 -11.10
N LEU A 93 10.25 -4.77 -10.25
CA LEU A 93 10.00 -3.38 -10.63
C LEU A 93 11.28 -2.62 -10.94
N ARG A 94 12.36 -2.84 -10.21
CA ARG A 94 13.66 -2.22 -10.48
C ARG A 94 14.23 -2.65 -11.82
N HIS A 95 14.06 -3.91 -12.21
CA HIS A 95 14.45 -4.39 -13.54
C HIS A 95 13.60 -3.78 -14.67
N GLU A 96 12.29 -3.62 -14.43
CA GLU A 96 11.37 -3.00 -15.40
C GLU A 96 11.59 -1.49 -15.54
N LEU A 97 11.91 -0.82 -14.44
CA LEU A 97 12.03 0.64 -14.33
C LEU A 97 13.44 1.05 -13.85
N PRO A 98 14.51 0.77 -14.63
CA PRO A 98 15.90 0.95 -14.17
C PRO A 98 16.26 2.41 -13.86
N ASP A 99 15.60 3.38 -14.52
CA ASP A 99 15.89 4.81 -14.40
C ASP A 99 14.83 5.59 -13.60
N THR A 100 13.92 4.88 -12.93
CA THR A 100 12.78 5.48 -12.22
C THR A 100 12.93 5.30 -10.72
N PRO A 101 12.97 6.37 -9.90
CA PRO A 101 12.87 6.24 -8.45
C PRO A 101 11.57 5.53 -8.06
N LEU A 102 11.67 4.55 -7.18
CA LEU A 102 10.52 3.81 -6.66
C LEU A 102 10.26 4.24 -5.21
N CYS A 103 9.01 4.57 -4.88
CA CYS A 103 8.57 4.99 -3.56
C CYS A 103 7.53 3.99 -3.03
N PHE A 104 7.95 3.09 -2.13
CA PHE A 104 7.06 2.09 -1.54
C PHE A 104 6.35 2.68 -0.31
N LEU A 105 5.02 2.76 -0.39
CA LEU A 105 4.17 3.31 0.66
C LEU A 105 3.82 2.24 1.69
N MET A 106 3.94 2.60 2.95
CA MET A 106 3.55 1.75 4.09
C MET A 106 3.03 2.57 5.26
N GLY A 107 2.28 1.95 6.15
CA GLY A 107 1.90 2.54 7.43
C GLY A 107 3.01 2.40 8.48
N MET A 108 2.92 3.16 9.56
CA MET A 108 3.87 3.09 10.68
C MET A 108 3.93 1.69 11.31
N ASP A 109 2.80 0.99 11.45
CA ASP A 109 2.78 -0.38 11.99
C ASP A 109 3.64 -1.34 11.15
N SER A 110 3.67 -1.13 9.83
CA SER A 110 4.53 -1.88 8.91
C SER A 110 6.01 -1.54 9.09
N LEU A 111 6.33 -0.28 9.30
CA LEU A 111 7.71 0.13 9.61
C LEU A 111 8.19 -0.46 10.95
N LEU A 112 7.35 -0.43 11.99
CA LEU A 112 7.68 -1.01 13.29
C LEU A 112 7.92 -2.52 13.23
N SER A 113 7.17 -3.22 12.36
CA SER A 113 7.33 -4.66 12.13
C SER A 113 8.30 -5.01 11.00
N LEU A 114 8.94 -4.03 10.37
CA LEU A 114 9.81 -4.21 9.21
C LEU A 114 10.91 -5.28 9.41
N PRO A 115 11.57 -5.39 10.60
CA PRO A 115 12.57 -6.42 10.83
C PRO A 115 12.06 -7.87 10.72
N SER A 116 10.75 -8.08 10.76
CA SER A 116 10.12 -9.40 10.54
C SER A 116 9.87 -9.72 9.06
N TRP A 117 10.06 -8.77 8.15
CA TRP A 117 9.80 -8.96 6.74
C TRP A 117 10.93 -9.75 6.06
N HIS A 118 10.56 -10.56 5.09
CA HIS A 118 11.53 -11.35 4.33
C HIS A 118 12.54 -10.44 3.61
N ARG A 119 13.83 -10.62 3.91
CA ARG A 119 14.96 -9.85 3.33
C ARG A 119 14.76 -8.33 3.44
N TRP A 120 14.22 -7.86 4.57
CA TRP A 120 13.87 -6.44 4.78
C TRP A 120 15.05 -5.47 4.61
N GLN A 121 16.28 -5.92 4.90
CA GLN A 121 17.49 -5.12 4.78
C GLN A 121 17.74 -4.65 3.35
N GLU A 122 17.23 -5.39 2.34
CA GLU A 122 17.46 -5.11 0.93
C GLU A 122 16.41 -4.18 0.32
N LEU A 123 15.32 -3.86 1.03
CA LEU A 123 14.23 -3.04 0.48
C LEU A 123 14.72 -1.66 0.02
N LEU A 124 15.61 -1.03 0.81
CA LEU A 124 16.17 0.28 0.49
C LEU A 124 17.21 0.25 -0.64
N ASP A 125 17.68 -0.91 -1.07
CA ASP A 125 18.51 -1.03 -2.27
C ASP A 125 17.68 -0.87 -3.55
N HIS A 126 16.37 -1.09 -3.47
CA HIS A 126 15.47 -1.12 -4.63
C HIS A 126 14.45 0.03 -4.63
N ALA A 127 14.05 0.56 -3.48
CA ALA A 127 13.06 1.63 -3.36
C ALA A 127 13.36 2.58 -2.19
N HIS A 128 12.74 3.76 -2.23
CA HIS A 128 12.54 4.59 -1.04
C HIS A 128 11.34 4.04 -0.25
N LEU A 129 11.33 4.22 1.08
CA LEU A 129 10.17 3.93 1.91
C LEU A 129 9.45 5.24 2.25
N VAL A 130 8.16 5.30 1.98
CA VAL A 130 7.26 6.40 2.31
C VAL A 130 6.32 5.93 3.39
N VAL A 131 6.47 6.46 4.58
CA VAL A 131 5.79 5.96 5.78
C VAL A 131 4.72 6.96 6.23
N SER A 132 3.46 6.55 6.23
CA SER A 132 2.37 7.35 6.77
C SER A 132 2.46 7.40 8.29
N VAL A 133 2.56 8.62 8.84
CA VAL A 133 2.68 8.88 10.27
C VAL A 133 1.39 9.50 10.80
N ARG A 134 0.96 9.09 11.99
CA ARG A 134 -0.15 9.76 12.67
C ARG A 134 0.36 11.03 13.34
N PRO A 135 -0.26 12.21 13.10
CA PRO A 135 0.15 13.45 13.74
C PRO A 135 0.24 13.33 15.26
N GLY A 136 1.35 13.77 15.84
CA GLY A 136 1.56 13.75 17.28
C GLY A 136 1.91 12.39 17.90
N TRP A 137 1.92 11.31 17.11
CA TRP A 137 2.33 10.00 17.60
C TRP A 137 3.85 9.82 17.46
N GLN A 138 4.50 9.54 18.59
CA GLN A 138 5.91 9.18 18.63
C GLN A 138 6.02 7.70 19.03
N PRO A 139 6.22 6.80 18.06
CA PRO A 139 6.35 5.38 18.34
C PRO A 139 7.68 5.08 19.03
N ASP A 140 7.68 4.04 19.86
CA ASP A 140 8.90 3.42 20.33
C ASP A 140 9.45 2.52 19.22
N TYR A 141 10.54 2.96 18.58
CA TYR A 141 11.12 2.24 17.45
C TYR A 141 11.98 1.06 17.93
N PRO A 142 11.81 -0.15 17.36
CA PRO A 142 12.80 -1.21 17.49
C PRO A 142 14.21 -0.72 17.14
N ALA A 143 15.23 -1.26 17.78
CA ALA A 143 16.62 -0.79 17.63
C ALA A 143 17.07 -0.75 16.15
N GLU A 144 16.71 -1.77 15.38
CA GLU A 144 17.03 -1.88 13.95
C GLU A 144 16.34 -0.77 13.13
N VAL A 145 15.10 -0.47 13.44
CA VAL A 145 14.32 0.59 12.77
C VAL A 145 14.88 1.96 13.15
N ALA A 146 15.21 2.18 14.43
CA ALA A 146 15.82 3.43 14.87
C ALA A 146 17.17 3.68 14.17
N GLN A 147 18.02 2.65 14.03
CA GLN A 147 19.28 2.74 13.30
C GLN A 147 19.08 3.01 11.81
N LEU A 148 18.06 2.38 11.21
CA LEU A 148 17.73 2.59 9.81
C LEU A 148 17.29 4.03 9.57
N LEU A 149 16.39 4.56 10.40
CA LEU A 149 15.93 5.96 10.35
C LEU A 149 17.10 6.93 10.54
N ALA A 150 17.98 6.69 11.50
CA ALA A 150 19.15 7.57 11.75
C ALA A 150 20.06 7.70 10.52
N ARG A 151 20.10 6.68 9.65
CA ARG A 151 20.97 6.66 8.45
C ARG A 151 20.26 7.14 7.19
N GLN A 152 18.97 6.85 7.02
CA GLN A 152 18.28 6.94 5.74
C GLN A 152 17.10 7.92 5.74
N HIS A 153 16.69 8.46 6.90
CA HIS A 153 15.60 9.42 6.97
C HIS A 153 15.97 10.73 6.28
N THR A 154 15.04 11.25 5.49
CA THR A 154 15.14 12.57 4.87
C THR A 154 13.85 13.35 5.10
N THR A 155 14.00 14.66 5.27
CA THR A 155 12.89 15.64 5.28
C THR A 155 12.78 16.39 3.95
N ASP A 156 13.71 16.15 3.02
CA ASP A 156 13.70 16.76 1.69
C ASP A 156 13.05 15.81 0.68
N ALA A 157 11.84 16.16 0.24
CA ALA A 157 11.11 15.42 -0.79
C ALA A 157 11.90 15.31 -2.11
N ASN A 158 12.72 16.33 -2.44
CA ASN A 158 13.52 16.30 -3.68
C ASN A 158 14.59 15.22 -3.65
N ALA A 159 15.07 14.80 -2.46
CA ALA A 159 16.03 13.72 -2.35
C ALA A 159 15.54 12.41 -3.00
N LEU A 160 14.20 12.17 -2.98
CA LEU A 160 13.58 11.01 -3.60
C LEU A 160 13.58 11.07 -5.14
N HIS A 161 13.76 12.27 -5.73
CA HIS A 161 13.88 12.46 -7.18
C HIS A 161 15.31 12.32 -7.68
N LEU A 162 16.30 12.49 -6.80
CA LEU A 162 17.72 12.51 -7.15
C LEU A 162 18.40 11.14 -7.06
N ARG A 163 17.72 10.15 -6.47
CA ARG A 163 18.21 8.78 -6.31
C ARG A 163 17.12 7.77 -6.66
N LEU A 164 17.54 6.58 -7.08
CA LEU A 164 16.62 5.49 -7.40
C LEU A 164 15.93 4.88 -6.18
N SER A 165 16.61 4.94 -5.01
CA SER A 165 16.23 4.23 -3.79
C SER A 165 17.01 4.75 -2.58
N GLY A 166 16.78 4.21 -1.38
CA GLY A 166 17.65 4.35 -0.22
C GLY A 166 17.24 5.39 0.81
N HIS A 167 16.19 6.17 0.59
CA HIS A 167 15.69 7.12 1.57
C HIS A 167 14.43 6.62 2.27
N ILE A 168 14.21 7.08 3.49
CA ILE A 168 12.94 6.95 4.21
C ILE A 168 12.36 8.35 4.39
N TRP A 169 11.13 8.54 3.95
CA TRP A 169 10.38 9.77 4.12
C TRP A 169 9.15 9.53 5.00
N LEU A 170 9.05 10.28 6.09
CA LEU A 170 7.91 10.20 7.00
C LEU A 170 6.85 11.19 6.54
N ALA A 171 5.75 10.67 6.00
CA ALA A 171 4.65 11.48 5.48
C ALA A 171 3.80 12.02 6.63
N ASP A 172 3.75 13.32 6.78
CA ASP A 172 2.81 14.01 7.68
C ASP A 172 1.44 14.12 7.00
N ASN A 173 0.82 12.97 6.78
CA ASN A 173 -0.54 12.88 6.25
C ASN A 173 -1.53 12.56 7.37
N GLN A 174 -2.80 12.93 7.19
CA GLN A 174 -3.84 12.56 8.13
C GLN A 174 -4.31 11.13 7.84
N PRO A 175 -3.86 10.10 8.60
CA PRO A 175 -4.32 8.74 8.39
C PRO A 175 -5.80 8.66 8.71
N ILE A 176 -6.54 8.05 7.83
CA ILE A 176 -7.93 7.70 8.09
C ILE A 176 -7.94 6.42 8.92
N GLU A 177 -8.47 6.49 10.14
CA GLU A 177 -8.61 5.34 11.03
C GLU A 177 -9.70 4.38 10.54
N LEU A 178 -9.43 3.74 9.44
CA LEU A 178 -10.29 2.73 8.83
C LEU A 178 -9.46 1.49 8.53
N SER A 179 -9.93 0.34 9.00
CA SER A 179 -9.34 -0.95 8.67
C SER A 179 -10.32 -1.82 7.88
N ALA A 180 -9.78 -2.68 7.01
CA ALA A 180 -10.58 -3.66 6.29
C ALA A 180 -11.39 -4.57 7.24
N THR A 181 -10.83 -4.90 8.42
CA THR A 181 -11.53 -5.68 9.45
C THR A 181 -12.77 -4.96 9.97
N ARG A 182 -12.65 -3.68 10.32
CA ARG A 182 -13.80 -2.87 10.75
C ARG A 182 -14.84 -2.75 9.64
N LEU A 183 -14.37 -2.53 8.40
CA LEU A 183 -15.25 -2.38 7.26
C LEU A 183 -16.03 -3.66 6.95
N ARG A 184 -15.37 -4.82 7.00
CA ARG A 184 -16.07 -6.12 6.86
C ARG A 184 -17.10 -6.35 7.96
N ALA A 185 -16.83 -5.96 9.20
CA ALA A 185 -17.81 -6.06 10.28
C ALA A 185 -19.04 -5.18 10.03
N LEU A 186 -18.86 -3.97 9.49
CA LEU A 186 -19.98 -3.09 9.10
C LEU A 186 -20.81 -3.71 7.97
N LEU A 187 -20.16 -4.27 6.95
CA LEU A 187 -20.83 -4.93 5.81
C LEU A 187 -21.60 -6.17 6.27
N ASP A 188 -21.00 -6.99 7.12
CA ASP A 188 -21.65 -8.18 7.71
C ASP A 188 -22.88 -7.82 8.54
N GLY A 189 -22.80 -6.74 9.31
CA GLY A 189 -23.91 -6.19 10.10
C GLY A 189 -24.94 -5.42 9.28
N GLY A 190 -24.82 -5.34 7.95
CA GLY A 190 -25.73 -4.60 7.08
C GLY A 190 -25.74 -3.09 7.33
N GLN A 191 -24.67 -2.55 7.91
CA GLN A 191 -24.54 -1.13 8.20
C GLN A 191 -24.14 -0.33 6.96
N ASP A 192 -24.51 0.94 6.93
CA ASP A 192 -24.18 1.85 5.83
C ASP A 192 -22.68 2.12 5.76
N THR A 193 -22.05 1.78 4.65
CA THR A 193 -20.60 1.96 4.41
C THR A 193 -20.29 3.05 3.39
N ARG A 194 -21.27 3.90 3.06
CA ARG A 194 -21.04 5.06 2.18
C ARG A 194 -19.92 5.94 2.71
N TYR A 195 -19.13 6.49 1.81
CA TYR A 195 -17.95 7.31 2.08
C TYR A 195 -16.77 6.59 2.77
N LEU A 196 -16.88 5.29 3.01
CA LEU A 196 -15.77 4.46 3.48
C LEU A 196 -15.11 3.67 2.33
N LEU A 197 -15.85 3.50 1.24
CA LEU A 197 -15.46 2.83 0.00
C LEU A 197 -15.74 3.75 -1.19
N PRO A 198 -14.99 3.61 -2.30
CA PRO A 198 -15.46 4.10 -3.59
C PRO A 198 -16.84 3.51 -3.92
N GLU A 199 -17.72 4.31 -4.54
CA GLU A 199 -19.09 3.88 -4.82
C GLU A 199 -19.14 2.65 -5.74
N SER A 200 -18.25 2.61 -6.74
CA SER A 200 -18.12 1.46 -7.65
C SER A 200 -17.74 0.17 -6.91
N VAL A 201 -16.86 0.27 -5.90
CA VAL A 201 -16.46 -0.86 -5.05
C VAL A 201 -17.62 -1.31 -4.15
N ALA A 202 -18.33 -0.37 -3.53
CA ALA A 202 -19.49 -0.67 -2.68
C ALA A 202 -20.59 -1.39 -3.48
N HIS A 203 -20.86 -0.91 -4.70
CA HIS A 203 -21.82 -1.53 -5.61
C HIS A 203 -21.41 -2.96 -6.01
N TYR A 204 -20.14 -3.17 -6.33
CA TYR A 204 -19.62 -4.51 -6.64
C TYR A 204 -19.78 -5.48 -5.45
N ILE A 205 -19.43 -5.03 -4.23
CA ILE A 205 -19.59 -5.81 -3.01
C ILE A 205 -21.05 -6.23 -2.84
N ASP A 206 -21.99 -5.30 -3.05
CA ASP A 206 -23.41 -5.56 -2.93
C ASP A 206 -23.92 -6.56 -3.99
N GLN A 207 -23.57 -6.34 -5.25
CA GLN A 207 -23.95 -7.23 -6.36
C GLN A 207 -23.43 -8.66 -6.19
N GLN A 208 -22.21 -8.82 -5.66
CA GLN A 208 -21.57 -10.12 -5.46
C GLN A 208 -21.89 -10.75 -4.10
N GLY A 209 -22.64 -10.05 -3.22
CA GLY A 209 -22.98 -10.52 -1.88
C GLY A 209 -21.76 -10.76 -0.99
N LEU A 210 -20.67 -10.00 -1.20
CA LEU A 210 -19.41 -10.20 -0.47
C LEU A 210 -19.52 -9.69 0.97
N TYR A 211 -18.75 -10.30 1.87
CA TYR A 211 -18.61 -9.94 3.29
C TYR A 211 -19.92 -9.99 4.10
N ARG A 212 -20.94 -10.65 3.61
CA ARG A 212 -22.19 -10.88 4.35
C ARG A 212 -22.20 -12.32 4.86
N ALA A 213 -22.35 -12.51 6.16
CA ALA A 213 -22.75 -13.83 6.67
C ALA A 213 -24.11 -14.15 6.06
N ASN A 214 -24.26 -15.38 5.57
CA ASN A 214 -25.57 -15.87 5.12
C ASN A 214 -26.51 -15.89 6.35
N HIS A 215 -27.17 -14.79 6.63
CA HIS A 215 -28.35 -14.77 7.48
C HIS A 215 -29.47 -15.46 6.70
N ARG A 216 -29.43 -16.80 6.68
CA ARG A 216 -30.56 -17.66 6.36
C ARG A 216 -31.18 -18.18 7.65
#